data_1a717e70cd3d37549b57453e5dfe4c4e
#
_entry.id   1a717e70cd3d37549b57453e5dfe4c4e
#
_cell.length_a   1.000
_cell.length_b   1.000
_cell.length_c   1.000
_cell.angle_alpha   90.00
_cell.angle_beta   90.00
_cell.angle_gamma   90.00
#
_symmetry.space_group_name_H-M   'P 1'
#
loop_
_entity.id
_entity.type
_entity.pdbx_description
1 polymer ?
#
loop_
_entity_poly.entity_id
_entity_poly.type
_entity_poly.pdbx_seq_one_letter_code
_entity_poly.pdbx_strand_id
1 'polypeptide(L)'
;MRSYKLIAVIMFGLTWAGIVTAEDQPIEQQLVDAMNKVFGVHPGFRANHAKGIVVEGSFKASPEAAGLSRAVLFNGSSIPATVRFSDSTGIPNIPDGSADANPHGMAIKFRLPDGSETDMVINSLKFFPVATGEDFRDLLLALAASPPDASKPTKFEQFTASHPSVPAAFATVGTPDSFANEEYYGVNAFVFVNKAGERQAVRYQMMPERVVHLATADAAKQSPNFLVDELPERLKRGPVTFHLRAQLAAADDSTKDPTIAWPNDRKVVELGVLTIDKAVPNSAEVEKKLLFLPGQLTDGIEESDDPLIDIRNGAYALSFSRRNP
;
A
#
# COMPACT_ATOMS: atom_id res chain seq x y z
N MET A 1 35.21 -74.03 -20.03
CA MET A 1 34.47 -73.19 -19.08
C MET A 1 35.14 -71.83 -19.06
N ARG A 2 34.52 -70.82 -19.68
CA ARG A 2 35.02 -69.44 -19.73
C ARG A 2 34.10 -68.60 -18.82
N SER A 3 34.67 -68.02 -17.74
CA SER A 3 33.98 -67.16 -16.79
C SER A 3 33.95 -65.73 -17.35
N TYR A 4 32.77 -65.16 -17.56
CA TYR A 4 32.57 -63.74 -17.86
C TYR A 4 32.44 -62.97 -16.54
N LYS A 5 33.34 -62.02 -16.30
CA LYS A 5 33.21 -61.03 -15.22
C LYS A 5 32.36 -59.84 -15.68
N LEU A 6 31.24 -59.66 -15.01
CA LEU A 6 30.35 -58.50 -15.23
C LEU A 6 30.96 -57.29 -14.48
N ILE A 7 31.33 -56.23 -15.20
CA ILE A 7 31.75 -54.98 -14.63
C ILE A 7 30.49 -54.08 -14.57
N ALA A 8 30.04 -53.83 -13.35
CA ALA A 8 28.97 -52.84 -13.10
C ALA A 8 29.61 -51.45 -13.06
N VAL A 9 29.24 -50.61 -14.05
CA VAL A 9 29.58 -49.17 -14.05
C VAL A 9 28.51 -48.44 -13.24
N ILE A 10 28.89 -47.96 -12.03
CA ILE A 10 28.05 -47.08 -11.22
C ILE A 10 28.25 -45.66 -11.75
N MET A 11 27.26 -45.10 -12.48
CA MET A 11 27.20 -43.71 -12.84
C MET A 11 26.74 -42.92 -11.59
N PHE A 12 27.64 -42.18 -10.97
CA PHE A 12 27.30 -41.16 -9.98
C PHE A 12 26.75 -39.93 -10.75
N GLY A 13 25.41 -39.77 -10.76
CA GLY A 13 24.79 -38.54 -11.21
C GLY A 13 25.03 -37.44 -10.18
N LEU A 14 25.97 -36.52 -10.44
CA LEU A 14 26.06 -35.25 -9.71
C LEU A 14 24.85 -34.41 -10.12
N THR A 15 23.84 -34.33 -9.28
CA THR A 15 22.83 -33.28 -9.37
C THR A 15 23.48 -31.97 -8.92
N TRP A 16 23.76 -31.11 -9.86
CA TRP A 16 24.09 -29.71 -9.57
C TRP A 16 22.81 -29.05 -9.05
N ALA A 17 22.69 -28.94 -7.73
CA ALA A 17 21.79 -27.95 -7.13
C ALA A 17 22.44 -26.59 -7.35
N GLY A 18 21.98 -25.83 -8.32
CA GLY A 18 22.39 -24.44 -8.52
C GLY A 18 22.13 -23.67 -7.22
N ILE A 19 23.11 -22.93 -6.75
CA ILE A 19 22.93 -21.99 -5.64
C ILE A 19 22.08 -20.85 -6.24
N VAL A 20 20.79 -20.81 -5.92
CA VAL A 20 19.92 -19.69 -6.23
C VAL A 20 20.41 -18.51 -5.39
N THR A 21 20.91 -17.47 -6.03
CA THR A 21 21.30 -16.23 -5.34
C THR A 21 20.07 -15.40 -5.00
N ALA A 22 20.17 -14.44 -4.08
CA ALA A 22 19.05 -13.57 -3.72
C ALA A 22 18.55 -12.74 -4.93
N GLU A 23 19.42 -12.48 -5.91
CA GLU A 23 19.10 -11.75 -7.16
C GLU A 23 18.31 -12.60 -8.18
N ASP A 24 18.36 -13.93 -8.06
CA ASP A 24 17.62 -14.85 -8.93
C ASP A 24 16.15 -15.06 -8.48
N GLN A 25 15.77 -14.46 -7.34
CA GLN A 25 14.40 -14.58 -6.81
C GLN A 25 13.47 -13.53 -7.46
N PRO A 26 12.14 -13.82 -7.56
CA PRO A 26 11.16 -12.83 -8.00
C PRO A 26 11.26 -11.53 -7.19
N ILE A 27 11.03 -10.39 -7.83
CA ILE A 27 11.16 -9.05 -7.20
C ILE A 27 10.28 -8.90 -5.97
N GLU A 28 9.10 -9.51 -5.96
CA GLU A 28 8.16 -9.52 -4.83
C GLU A 28 8.78 -10.16 -3.59
N GLN A 29 9.54 -11.24 -3.77
CA GLN A 29 10.24 -11.91 -2.68
C GLN A 29 11.41 -11.06 -2.20
N GLN A 30 12.21 -10.50 -3.12
CA GLN A 30 13.31 -9.60 -2.78
C GLN A 30 12.81 -8.39 -1.97
N LEU A 31 11.64 -7.83 -2.31
CA LEU A 31 11.02 -6.70 -1.59
C LEU A 31 10.61 -7.09 -0.16
N VAL A 32 9.92 -8.23 0.00
CA VAL A 32 9.51 -8.67 1.35
C VAL A 32 10.74 -8.99 2.21
N ASP A 33 11.78 -9.60 1.63
CA ASP A 33 13.03 -9.89 2.32
C ASP A 33 13.80 -8.59 2.70
N ALA A 34 13.80 -7.58 1.82
CA ALA A 34 14.38 -6.27 2.11
C ALA A 34 13.63 -5.54 3.22
N MET A 35 12.28 -5.58 3.24
CA MET A 35 11.48 -5.04 4.34
C MET A 35 11.83 -5.73 5.66
N ASN A 36 11.90 -7.07 5.66
CA ASN A 36 12.29 -7.84 6.85
C ASN A 36 13.71 -7.53 7.32
N LYS A 37 14.61 -7.17 6.40
CA LYS A 37 15.99 -6.77 6.74
C LYS A 37 16.02 -5.39 7.42
N VAL A 38 15.13 -4.47 7.02
CA VAL A 38 15.01 -3.13 7.63
C VAL A 38 14.31 -3.21 8.98
N PHE A 39 13.15 -3.88 9.03
CA PHE A 39 12.22 -3.78 10.14
C PHE A 39 12.26 -4.98 11.10
N GLY A 40 12.97 -6.04 10.73
CA GLY A 40 12.91 -7.33 11.42
C GLY A 40 11.75 -8.21 10.98
N VAL A 41 11.79 -9.47 11.36
CA VAL A 41 10.71 -10.44 11.15
C VAL A 41 9.84 -10.49 12.41
N HIS A 42 8.56 -10.16 12.25
CA HIS A 42 7.59 -10.16 13.34
C HIS A 42 6.48 -11.19 13.02
N PRO A 43 6.48 -12.39 13.65
CA PRO A 43 5.50 -13.44 13.37
C PRO A 43 4.07 -12.96 13.56
N GLY A 44 3.19 -13.24 12.60
CA GLY A 44 1.79 -12.80 12.61
C GLY A 44 1.55 -11.37 12.12
N PHE A 45 2.61 -10.60 11.82
CA PHE A 45 2.50 -9.22 11.34
C PHE A 45 2.92 -9.08 9.86
N ARG A 46 2.46 -8.02 9.22
CA ARG A 46 2.86 -7.64 7.86
C ARG A 46 4.32 -7.23 7.82
N ALA A 47 5.01 -7.50 6.72
CA ALA A 47 6.39 -7.06 6.50
C ALA A 47 6.52 -5.52 6.43
N ASN A 48 5.44 -4.83 6.03
CA ASN A 48 5.26 -3.38 6.11
C ASN A 48 3.82 -3.07 6.53
N HIS A 49 3.55 -1.89 7.06
CA HIS A 49 2.25 -1.55 7.64
C HIS A 49 1.82 -2.53 8.74
N ALA A 50 2.74 -2.91 9.64
CA ALA A 50 2.50 -3.92 10.67
C ALA A 50 1.49 -3.48 11.72
N LYS A 51 1.56 -2.21 12.18
CA LYS A 51 0.65 -1.62 13.15
C LYS A 51 -0.52 -0.95 12.46
N GLY A 52 -1.74 -1.19 12.92
CA GLY A 52 -2.93 -0.56 12.35
C GLY A 52 -4.20 -0.89 13.09
N ILE A 53 -5.32 -0.44 12.53
CA ILE A 53 -6.66 -0.65 13.07
C ILE A 53 -7.67 -0.89 11.96
N VAL A 54 -8.59 -1.82 12.19
CA VAL A 54 -9.72 -2.13 11.29
C VAL A 54 -10.99 -1.47 11.80
N VAL A 55 -11.71 -0.85 10.90
CA VAL A 55 -13.03 -0.25 11.12
C VAL A 55 -13.97 -0.65 9.97
N GLU A 56 -15.26 -0.48 10.15
CA GLU A 56 -16.28 -0.76 9.15
C GLU A 56 -17.12 0.48 8.87
N GLY A 57 -17.71 0.48 7.66
CA GLY A 57 -18.57 1.54 7.22
C GLY A 57 -19.21 1.21 5.87
N SER A 58 -19.57 2.23 5.11
CA SER A 58 -20.15 2.07 3.78
C SER A 58 -19.69 3.18 2.84
N PHE A 59 -19.63 2.86 1.56
CA PHE A 59 -19.38 3.81 0.48
C PHE A 59 -20.65 4.05 -0.32
N LYS A 60 -20.93 5.31 -0.62
CA LYS A 60 -22.03 5.70 -1.51
C LYS A 60 -21.48 6.57 -2.64
N ALA A 61 -21.60 6.06 -3.86
CA ALA A 61 -21.12 6.77 -5.03
C ALA A 61 -21.94 8.03 -5.34
N SER A 62 -21.26 9.04 -5.88
CA SER A 62 -21.88 10.22 -6.48
C SER A 62 -22.49 9.88 -7.84
N PRO A 63 -23.47 10.68 -8.35
CA PRO A 63 -24.00 10.51 -9.70
C PRO A 63 -22.93 10.66 -10.80
N GLU A 64 -21.91 11.48 -10.59
CA GLU A 64 -20.83 11.78 -11.52
C GLU A 64 -19.93 10.55 -11.76
N ALA A 65 -19.74 9.70 -10.74
CA ALA A 65 -18.91 8.50 -10.82
C ALA A 65 -19.42 7.51 -11.89
N ALA A 66 -20.75 7.36 -12.01
CA ALA A 66 -21.37 6.48 -13.00
C ALA A 66 -21.14 6.92 -14.46
N GLY A 67 -20.81 8.19 -14.68
CA GLY A 67 -20.41 8.72 -16.00
C GLY A 67 -18.97 8.36 -16.38
N LEU A 68 -18.12 8.15 -15.38
CA LEU A 68 -16.70 7.83 -15.58
C LEU A 68 -16.43 6.33 -15.67
N SER A 69 -17.17 5.51 -14.91
CA SER A 69 -16.96 4.07 -14.89
C SER A 69 -18.28 3.32 -14.80
N ARG A 70 -18.35 2.16 -15.47
CA ARG A 70 -19.48 1.23 -15.38
C ARG A 70 -19.40 0.31 -14.15
N ALA A 71 -18.37 0.45 -13.33
CA ALA A 71 -18.16 -0.37 -12.14
C ALA A 71 -19.38 -0.36 -11.22
N VAL A 72 -19.75 -1.54 -10.70
CA VAL A 72 -20.87 -1.70 -9.76
C VAL A 72 -20.66 -0.86 -8.50
N LEU A 73 -19.40 -0.66 -8.10
CA LEU A 73 -19.01 0.25 -7.01
C LEU A 73 -19.59 1.66 -7.17
N PHE A 74 -19.81 2.12 -8.41
CA PHE A 74 -20.28 3.47 -8.75
C PHE A 74 -21.75 3.54 -9.18
N ASN A 75 -22.55 2.54 -8.85
CA ASN A 75 -23.97 2.49 -9.23
C ASN A 75 -24.92 3.34 -8.35
N GLY A 76 -24.39 4.00 -7.31
CA GLY A 76 -25.15 4.83 -6.36
C GLY A 76 -25.75 4.07 -5.18
N SER A 77 -25.67 2.74 -5.14
CA SER A 77 -26.07 1.94 -3.98
C SER A 77 -25.06 2.14 -2.84
N SER A 78 -25.50 1.92 -1.59
CA SER A 78 -24.58 1.87 -0.45
C SER A 78 -23.85 0.52 -0.43
N ILE A 79 -22.54 0.58 -0.51
CA ILE A 79 -21.65 -0.61 -0.57
C ILE A 79 -20.94 -0.75 0.78
N PRO A 80 -21.10 -1.88 1.49
CA PRO A 80 -20.37 -2.13 2.74
C PRO A 80 -18.85 -2.11 2.50
N ALA A 81 -18.11 -1.50 3.44
CA ALA A 81 -16.67 -1.35 3.37
C ALA A 81 -16.00 -1.77 4.67
N THR A 82 -14.91 -2.54 4.55
CA THR A 82 -13.95 -2.77 5.64
C THR A 82 -12.74 -1.91 5.37
N VAL A 83 -12.36 -1.06 6.32
CA VAL A 83 -11.24 -0.12 6.18
C VAL A 83 -10.17 -0.46 7.19
N ARG A 84 -8.91 -0.44 6.75
CA ARG A 84 -7.75 -0.57 7.64
C ARG A 84 -6.86 0.65 7.50
N PHE A 85 -6.63 1.34 8.61
CA PHE A 85 -5.59 2.35 8.75
C PHE A 85 -4.32 1.74 9.33
N SER A 86 -3.16 2.34 9.05
CA SER A 86 -1.86 1.81 9.52
C SER A 86 -0.72 2.80 9.44
N ASP A 87 0.28 2.60 10.29
CA ASP A 87 1.61 3.18 10.15
C ASP A 87 2.40 2.45 9.06
N SER A 88 3.38 3.11 8.42
CA SER A 88 4.09 2.60 7.23
C SER A 88 5.39 1.85 7.55
N THR A 89 5.44 1.12 8.65
CA THR A 89 6.63 0.33 9.00
C THR A 89 6.27 -1.13 9.31
N GLY A 90 7.26 -2.03 9.19
CA GLY A 90 7.13 -3.43 9.62
C GLY A 90 7.27 -3.62 11.13
N ILE A 91 7.43 -2.56 11.93
CA ILE A 91 7.59 -2.61 13.39
C ILE A 91 6.21 -2.51 14.06
N PRO A 92 5.69 -3.59 14.69
CA PRO A 92 4.30 -3.62 15.16
C PRO A 92 4.02 -2.77 16.40
N ASN A 93 5.05 -2.33 17.12
CA ASN A 93 4.96 -1.51 18.33
C ASN A 93 5.59 -0.13 18.19
N ILE A 94 5.77 0.35 16.95
CA ILE A 94 6.28 1.71 16.73
C ILE A 94 5.33 2.72 17.39
N PRO A 95 5.84 3.78 18.06
CA PRO A 95 4.98 4.88 18.47
C PRO A 95 4.40 5.62 17.26
N ASP A 96 3.07 5.83 17.21
CA ASP A 96 2.38 6.51 16.11
C ASP A 96 2.94 7.93 15.87
N GLY A 97 3.46 8.58 16.92
CA GLY A 97 4.09 9.91 16.84
C GLY A 97 5.53 9.93 16.38
N SER A 98 6.12 8.78 16.07
CA SER A 98 7.46 8.70 15.47
C SER A 98 7.44 9.21 14.03
N ALA A 99 8.47 9.93 13.61
CA ALA A 99 8.64 10.30 12.20
C ALA A 99 8.75 9.06 11.30
N ASP A 100 9.29 7.95 11.82
CA ASP A 100 9.43 6.69 11.10
C ASP A 100 8.09 5.93 10.93
N ALA A 101 7.01 6.36 11.60
CA ALA A 101 5.67 5.83 11.40
C ALA A 101 5.01 6.34 10.11
N ASN A 102 5.50 7.48 9.57
CA ASN A 102 5.03 8.05 8.31
C ASN A 102 5.59 7.29 7.09
N PRO A 103 4.85 7.29 5.96
CA PRO A 103 3.49 7.77 5.73
C PRO A 103 2.45 6.87 6.38
N HIS A 104 1.20 7.32 6.45
CA HIS A 104 0.09 6.50 6.92
C HIS A 104 -0.61 5.80 5.76
N GLY A 105 -1.09 4.57 6.00
CA GLY A 105 -1.80 3.78 5.00
C GLY A 105 -3.30 3.72 5.26
N MET A 106 -4.07 3.63 4.17
CA MET A 106 -5.49 3.31 4.17
C MET A 106 -5.77 2.23 3.13
N ALA A 107 -6.32 1.11 3.56
CA ALA A 107 -6.76 0.04 2.67
C ALA A 107 -8.25 -0.21 2.86
N ILE A 108 -9.00 -0.32 1.76
CA ILE A 108 -10.44 -0.44 1.75
C ILE A 108 -10.82 -1.66 0.95
N LYS A 109 -11.66 -2.51 1.50
CA LYS A 109 -12.30 -3.64 0.84
C LYS A 109 -13.80 -3.35 0.72
N PHE A 110 -14.28 -3.23 -0.52
CA PHE A 110 -15.69 -3.03 -0.82
C PHE A 110 -16.34 -4.38 -1.13
N ARG A 111 -17.45 -4.70 -0.48
CA ARG A 111 -18.23 -5.92 -0.72
C ARG A 111 -19.36 -5.61 -1.68
N LEU A 112 -19.22 -6.08 -2.92
CA LEU A 112 -20.18 -5.80 -3.98
C LEU A 112 -21.46 -6.62 -3.83
N PRO A 113 -22.59 -6.18 -4.43
CA PRO A 113 -23.89 -6.85 -4.28
C PRO A 113 -23.95 -8.29 -4.81
N ASP A 114 -23.07 -8.65 -5.73
CA ASP A 114 -22.94 -10.01 -6.26
C ASP A 114 -22.11 -10.95 -5.38
N GLY A 115 -21.59 -10.44 -4.24
CA GLY A 115 -20.75 -11.16 -3.31
C GLY A 115 -19.26 -11.12 -3.66
N SER A 116 -18.86 -10.49 -4.75
CA SER A 116 -17.46 -10.23 -5.07
C SER A 116 -16.91 -9.06 -4.23
N GLU A 117 -15.60 -8.89 -4.27
CA GLU A 117 -14.90 -7.81 -3.56
C GLU A 117 -14.00 -7.03 -4.52
N THR A 118 -13.83 -5.74 -4.25
CA THR A 118 -12.80 -4.91 -4.89
C THR A 118 -12.06 -4.10 -3.85
N ASP A 119 -10.76 -3.89 -4.08
CA ASP A 119 -9.90 -3.27 -3.08
C ASP A 119 -9.35 -1.92 -3.56
N MET A 120 -9.08 -1.05 -2.59
CA MET A 120 -8.33 0.19 -2.80
C MET A 120 -7.24 0.27 -1.74
N VAL A 121 -5.98 0.43 -2.18
CA VAL A 121 -4.82 0.51 -1.27
C VAL A 121 -4.06 1.80 -1.55
N ILE A 122 -4.19 2.74 -0.64
CA ILE A 122 -3.73 4.12 -0.74
C ILE A 122 -2.91 4.50 0.51
N ASN A 123 -2.20 5.60 0.45
CA ASN A 123 -1.41 6.12 1.58
C ASN A 123 -1.32 7.65 1.54
N SER A 124 -0.69 8.27 2.54
CA SER A 124 -0.58 9.72 2.64
C SER A 124 0.52 10.34 1.76
N LEU A 125 1.26 9.56 0.96
CA LEU A 125 2.19 10.10 -0.04
C LEU A 125 1.42 10.63 -1.26
N LYS A 126 1.74 11.82 -1.71
CA LYS A 126 1.15 12.40 -2.94
C LYS A 126 1.65 11.75 -4.22
N PHE A 127 2.85 11.16 -4.19
CA PHE A 127 3.47 10.35 -5.24
C PHE A 127 4.44 9.36 -4.61
N PHE A 128 4.81 8.30 -5.33
CA PHE A 128 5.69 7.27 -4.79
C PHE A 128 7.17 7.71 -4.86
N PRO A 129 8.03 7.30 -3.91
CA PRO A 129 9.41 7.78 -3.86
C PRO A 129 10.30 7.25 -4.99
N VAL A 130 9.95 6.12 -5.62
CA VAL A 130 10.74 5.47 -6.68
C VAL A 130 9.84 4.92 -7.77
N ALA A 131 10.40 4.73 -8.99
CA ALA A 131 9.61 4.35 -10.17
C ALA A 131 9.42 2.83 -10.33
N THR A 132 10.33 2.01 -9.78
CA THR A 132 10.35 0.56 -10.00
C THR A 132 10.40 -0.23 -8.70
N GLY A 133 10.09 -1.51 -8.77
CA GLY A 133 10.23 -2.43 -7.64
C GLY A 133 11.69 -2.63 -7.24
N GLU A 134 12.58 -2.66 -8.23
CA GLU A 134 14.02 -2.77 -8.03
C GLU A 134 14.57 -1.55 -7.27
N ASP A 135 14.18 -0.34 -7.66
CA ASP A 135 14.57 0.87 -6.95
C ASP A 135 14.00 0.88 -5.52
N PHE A 136 12.78 0.34 -5.31
CA PHE A 136 12.22 0.26 -3.97
C PHE A 136 12.96 -0.75 -3.10
N ARG A 137 13.35 -1.90 -3.65
CA ARG A 137 14.24 -2.86 -2.99
C ARG A 137 15.57 -2.18 -2.62
N ASP A 138 16.18 -1.47 -3.54
CA ASP A 138 17.50 -0.85 -3.36
C ASP A 138 17.44 0.30 -2.35
N LEU A 139 16.35 1.08 -2.32
CA LEU A 139 16.06 2.04 -1.26
C LEU A 139 16.04 1.38 0.13
N LEU A 140 15.30 0.26 0.27
CA LEU A 140 15.23 -0.47 1.52
C LEU A 140 16.59 -1.06 1.93
N LEU A 141 17.34 -1.62 0.98
CA LEU A 141 18.67 -2.16 1.23
C LEU A 141 19.67 -1.06 1.61
N ALA A 142 19.60 0.11 0.97
CA ALA A 142 20.39 1.27 1.31
C ALA A 142 20.08 1.78 2.74
N LEU A 143 18.80 1.80 3.11
CA LEU A 143 18.36 2.13 4.47
C LEU A 143 18.90 1.13 5.49
N ALA A 144 18.76 -0.17 5.24
CA ALA A 144 19.27 -1.24 6.11
C ALA A 144 20.81 -1.18 6.30
N ALA A 145 21.53 -0.69 5.28
CA ALA A 145 23.00 -0.53 5.30
C ALA A 145 23.46 0.83 5.87
N SER A 146 22.56 1.62 6.44
CA SER A 146 22.83 2.97 6.95
C SER A 146 22.43 3.13 8.42
N PRO A 147 23.00 2.31 9.33
CA PRO A 147 22.74 2.50 10.76
C PRO A 147 23.25 3.88 11.23
N PRO A 148 22.85 4.34 12.44
CA PRO A 148 23.20 5.69 12.93
C PRO A 148 24.70 5.99 13.01
N ASP A 149 25.53 4.96 13.14
CA ASP A 149 27.01 5.03 13.21
C ASP A 149 27.70 4.76 11.85
N ALA A 150 26.94 4.63 10.76
CA ALA A 150 27.49 4.40 9.43
C ALA A 150 28.36 5.57 8.96
N SER A 151 29.46 5.25 8.25
CA SER A 151 30.32 6.26 7.63
C SER A 151 29.56 7.10 6.59
N LYS A 152 29.79 8.41 6.59
CA LYS A 152 29.15 9.34 5.66
C LYS A 152 30.01 9.56 4.40
N PRO A 153 29.36 9.78 3.21
CA PRO A 153 27.91 9.64 3.02
C PRO A 153 27.46 8.19 3.16
N THR A 154 26.36 7.97 3.91
CA THR A 154 25.75 6.64 4.09
C THR A 154 25.24 6.09 2.76
N LYS A 155 24.92 4.79 2.69
CA LYS A 155 24.30 4.20 1.49
C LYS A 155 22.94 4.84 1.18
N PHE A 156 22.16 5.18 2.20
CA PHE A 156 20.89 5.90 2.04
C PHE A 156 21.11 7.31 1.49
N GLU A 157 22.07 8.08 1.99
CA GLU A 157 22.42 9.41 1.45
C GLU A 157 22.90 9.34 0.00
N GLN A 158 23.68 8.31 -0.35
CA GLN A 158 24.14 8.07 -1.73
C GLN A 158 22.94 7.76 -2.66
N PHE A 159 22.03 6.88 -2.22
CA PHE A 159 20.83 6.53 -2.97
C PHE A 159 19.92 7.74 -3.19
N THR A 160 19.62 8.51 -2.15
CA THR A 160 18.76 9.71 -2.25
C THR A 160 19.37 10.82 -3.11
N ALA A 161 20.70 10.92 -3.19
CA ALA A 161 21.38 11.86 -4.08
C ALA A 161 21.13 11.57 -5.57
N SER A 162 20.93 10.31 -5.93
CA SER A 162 20.58 9.88 -7.31
C SER A 162 19.07 9.77 -7.55
N HIS A 163 18.26 9.79 -6.49
CA HIS A 163 16.78 9.65 -6.54
C HIS A 163 16.10 10.81 -5.81
N PRO A 164 16.09 12.01 -6.40
CA PRO A 164 15.54 13.22 -5.74
C PRO A 164 14.04 13.14 -5.43
N SER A 165 13.32 12.24 -6.08
CA SER A 165 11.91 11.92 -5.77
C SER A 165 11.72 11.37 -4.35
N VAL A 166 12.74 10.68 -3.77
CA VAL A 166 12.66 10.12 -2.42
C VAL A 166 12.46 11.23 -1.36
N PRO A 167 13.39 12.16 -1.17
CA PRO A 167 13.18 13.24 -0.19
C PRO A 167 11.98 14.13 -0.56
N ALA A 168 11.68 14.32 -1.84
CA ALA A 168 10.52 15.09 -2.28
C ALA A 168 9.19 14.43 -1.87
N ALA A 169 9.05 13.11 -2.00
CA ALA A 169 7.86 12.38 -1.60
C ALA A 169 7.66 12.45 -0.07
N PHE A 170 8.71 12.19 0.71
CA PHE A 170 8.63 12.24 2.17
C PHE A 170 8.43 13.66 2.72
N ALA A 171 8.76 14.70 1.98
CA ALA A 171 8.43 16.09 2.35
C ALA A 171 6.93 16.41 2.26
N THR A 172 6.12 15.56 1.64
CA THR A 172 4.67 15.75 1.51
C THR A 172 3.86 15.23 2.68
N VAL A 173 4.46 14.45 3.60
CA VAL A 173 3.76 13.79 4.69
C VAL A 173 4.00 14.44 6.05
N GLY A 174 3.04 14.26 6.95
CA GLY A 174 3.13 14.68 8.35
C GLY A 174 2.45 13.65 9.25
N THR A 175 2.60 13.80 10.55
CA THR A 175 1.88 12.96 11.52
C THR A 175 0.53 13.60 11.81
N PRO A 176 -0.62 12.96 11.47
CA PRO A 176 -1.94 13.55 11.76
C PRO A 176 -2.28 13.47 13.24
N ASP A 177 -3.25 14.27 13.69
CA ASP A 177 -3.82 14.15 15.03
C ASP A 177 -4.83 12.98 15.15
N SER A 178 -5.25 12.43 14.02
CA SER A 178 -6.12 11.26 13.86
C SER A 178 -6.00 10.70 12.45
N PHE A 179 -6.12 9.37 12.27
CA PHE A 179 -6.30 8.77 10.94
C PHE A 179 -7.49 9.36 10.17
N ALA A 180 -8.50 9.88 10.89
CA ALA A 180 -9.68 10.53 10.32
C ALA A 180 -9.41 11.95 9.76
N ASN A 181 -8.26 12.53 10.06
CA ASN A 181 -7.86 13.87 9.65
C ASN A 181 -6.64 13.87 8.72
N GLU A 182 -6.34 12.71 8.11
CA GLU A 182 -5.26 12.54 7.12
C GLU A 182 -5.84 12.46 5.72
N GLU A 183 -5.12 13.00 4.74
CA GLU A 183 -5.40 12.85 3.31
C GLU A 183 -4.65 11.63 2.75
N TYR A 184 -5.33 10.81 1.93
CA TYR A 184 -4.73 9.63 1.35
C TYR A 184 -4.82 9.66 -0.18
N TYR A 185 -3.78 9.14 -0.84
CA TYR A 185 -3.63 9.19 -2.29
C TYR A 185 -3.36 7.79 -2.88
N GLY A 186 -3.97 7.51 -4.02
CA GLY A 186 -3.60 6.40 -4.88
C GLY A 186 -2.40 6.80 -5.73
N VAL A 187 -1.22 6.30 -5.36
CA VAL A 187 0.02 6.62 -6.10
C VAL A 187 0.06 5.98 -7.48
N ASN A 188 -0.58 4.82 -7.68
CA ASN A 188 -0.75 4.19 -8.97
C ASN A 188 -1.93 4.81 -9.74
N ALA A 189 -1.83 4.84 -11.06
CA ALA A 189 -2.95 5.16 -11.92
C ALA A 189 -3.80 3.92 -12.20
N PHE A 190 -5.10 4.12 -12.42
CA PHE A 190 -6.05 3.12 -12.90
C PHE A 190 -6.78 3.66 -14.12
N VAL A 191 -7.41 2.79 -14.90
CA VAL A 191 -8.18 3.19 -16.07
C VAL A 191 -9.66 2.91 -15.80
N PHE A 192 -10.47 3.96 -15.78
CA PHE A 192 -11.92 3.85 -15.73
C PHE A 192 -12.46 3.61 -17.13
N VAL A 193 -13.41 2.68 -17.23
CA VAL A 193 -14.12 2.38 -18.47
C VAL A 193 -15.60 2.59 -18.24
N ASN A 194 -16.19 3.54 -18.94
CA ASN A 194 -17.62 3.85 -18.81
C ASN A 194 -18.52 2.91 -19.64
N LYS A 195 -19.83 3.10 -19.58
CA LYS A 195 -20.80 2.27 -20.29
C LYS A 195 -20.69 2.37 -21.82
N ALA A 196 -20.14 3.45 -22.36
CA ALA A 196 -19.88 3.64 -23.78
C ALA A 196 -18.54 3.01 -24.24
N GLY A 197 -17.74 2.49 -23.29
CA GLY A 197 -16.40 1.95 -23.56
C GLY A 197 -15.29 3.03 -23.60
N GLU A 198 -15.62 4.27 -23.26
CA GLU A 198 -14.62 5.33 -23.17
C GLU A 198 -13.71 5.11 -21.97
N ARG A 199 -12.43 5.36 -22.15
CA ARG A 199 -11.36 5.09 -21.19
C ARG A 199 -10.77 6.38 -20.64
N GLN A 200 -10.64 6.47 -19.31
CA GLN A 200 -10.04 7.62 -18.63
C GLN A 200 -9.09 7.14 -17.55
N ALA A 201 -7.81 7.50 -17.66
CA ALA A 201 -6.86 7.26 -16.58
C ALA A 201 -7.13 8.20 -15.40
N VAL A 202 -7.03 7.65 -14.19
CA VAL A 202 -7.34 8.35 -12.94
C VAL A 202 -6.34 8.00 -11.84
N ARG A 203 -6.16 8.93 -10.89
CA ARG A 203 -5.57 8.66 -9.57
C ARG A 203 -6.56 8.98 -8.47
N TYR A 204 -6.62 8.14 -7.46
CA TYR A 204 -7.53 8.33 -6.33
C TYR A 204 -7.00 9.35 -5.34
N GLN A 205 -7.93 10.10 -4.76
CA GLN A 205 -7.71 10.98 -3.62
C GLN A 205 -8.83 10.70 -2.61
N MET A 206 -8.48 10.37 -1.37
CA MET A 206 -9.41 10.14 -0.28
C MET A 206 -9.23 11.27 0.73
N MET A 207 -10.14 12.21 0.71
CA MET A 207 -10.03 13.49 1.42
C MET A 207 -10.91 13.48 2.66
N PRO A 208 -10.36 13.77 3.85
CA PRO A 208 -11.15 13.94 5.07
C PRO A 208 -11.90 15.29 5.03
N GLU A 209 -12.82 15.48 5.99
CA GLU A 209 -13.48 16.78 6.20
C GLU A 209 -12.48 17.92 6.53
N ARG A 210 -11.37 17.57 7.16
CA ARG A 210 -10.25 18.48 7.45
C ARG A 210 -8.94 17.73 7.56
N VAL A 211 -7.85 18.35 7.15
CA VAL A 211 -6.48 17.85 7.34
C VAL A 211 -5.87 18.54 8.56
N VAL A 212 -5.33 17.77 9.49
CA VAL A 212 -4.66 18.28 10.68
C VAL A 212 -3.40 17.48 10.95
N HIS A 213 -2.25 18.12 10.83
CA HIS A 213 -0.96 17.54 11.19
C HIS A 213 -0.41 18.20 12.47
N LEU A 214 0.17 17.37 13.33
CA LEU A 214 0.89 17.81 14.53
C LEU A 214 2.29 18.29 14.14
N ALA A 215 2.80 19.26 14.89
CA ALA A 215 4.25 19.51 14.83
C ALA A 215 5.01 18.27 15.32
N THR A 216 6.16 17.96 14.71
CA THR A 216 6.95 16.75 15.03
C THR A 216 7.23 16.60 16.52
N ALA A 217 7.56 17.72 17.20
CA ALA A 217 7.82 17.72 18.64
C ALA A 217 6.58 17.42 19.49
N ASP A 218 5.38 17.70 18.99
CA ASP A 218 4.13 17.43 19.69
C ASP A 218 3.61 16.04 19.39
N ALA A 219 3.82 15.55 18.17
CA ALA A 219 3.56 14.15 17.81
C ALA A 219 4.40 13.19 18.69
N ALA A 220 5.68 13.49 18.87
CA ALA A 220 6.59 12.68 19.69
C ALA A 220 6.22 12.61 21.19
N LYS A 221 5.35 13.50 21.69
CA LYS A 221 4.87 13.52 23.08
C LYS A 221 3.57 12.74 23.26
N GLN A 222 2.91 12.31 22.18
CA GLN A 222 1.68 11.56 22.25
C GLN A 222 1.92 10.16 22.85
N SER A 223 0.84 9.52 23.32
CA SER A 223 0.91 8.12 23.72
C SER A 223 1.33 7.24 22.55
N PRO A 224 2.03 6.12 22.77
CA PRO A 224 2.53 5.28 21.67
C PRO A 224 1.48 4.79 20.68
N ASN A 225 0.23 4.69 21.08
CA ASN A 225 -0.87 4.19 20.26
C ASN A 225 -1.96 5.24 20.02
N PHE A 226 -1.62 6.54 20.05
CA PHE A 226 -2.64 7.60 20.09
C PHE A 226 -3.56 7.60 18.85
N LEU A 227 -3.06 7.25 17.66
CA LEU A 227 -3.88 7.17 16.44
C LEU A 227 -4.82 5.95 16.48
N VAL A 228 -4.29 4.82 16.92
CA VAL A 228 -5.06 3.56 17.03
C VAL A 228 -6.13 3.68 18.12
N ASP A 229 -5.82 4.33 19.26
CA ASP A 229 -6.73 4.47 20.38
C ASP A 229 -7.79 5.59 20.14
N GLU A 230 -7.43 6.65 19.39
CA GLU A 230 -8.32 7.79 19.12
C GLU A 230 -9.50 7.43 18.23
N LEU A 231 -9.28 6.64 17.19
CA LEU A 231 -10.30 6.37 16.17
C LEU A 231 -11.55 5.67 16.72
N PRO A 232 -11.48 4.62 17.57
CA PRO A 232 -12.64 4.03 18.21
C PRO A 232 -13.39 5.01 19.14
N GLU A 233 -12.67 5.86 19.87
CA GLU A 233 -13.28 6.87 20.74
C GLU A 233 -13.96 7.99 19.92
N ARG A 234 -13.41 8.35 18.78
CA ARG A 234 -14.06 9.26 17.82
C ARG A 234 -15.37 8.69 17.30
N LEU A 235 -15.37 7.41 16.89
CA LEU A 235 -16.55 6.74 16.36
C LEU A 235 -17.71 6.62 17.35
N LYS A 236 -17.45 6.64 18.66
CA LYS A 236 -18.52 6.74 19.70
C LYS A 236 -19.24 8.09 19.68
N ARG A 237 -18.61 9.15 19.14
CA ARG A 237 -19.18 10.50 19.05
C ARG A 237 -19.94 10.74 17.75
N GLY A 238 -19.66 9.94 16.73
CA GLY A 238 -20.29 10.02 15.43
C GLY A 238 -19.43 9.42 14.32
N PRO A 239 -20.00 9.26 13.12
CA PRO A 239 -19.27 8.70 11.98
C PRO A 239 -18.14 9.63 11.53
N VAL A 240 -17.17 9.03 10.86
CA VAL A 240 -16.09 9.72 10.14
C VAL A 240 -16.38 9.64 8.65
N THR A 241 -16.18 10.74 7.95
CA THR A 241 -16.49 10.87 6.53
C THR A 241 -15.25 11.19 5.72
N PHE A 242 -15.09 10.50 4.59
CA PHE A 242 -14.08 10.80 3.58
C PHE A 242 -14.73 10.96 2.22
N HIS A 243 -14.24 11.89 1.43
CA HIS A 243 -14.63 12.14 0.04
C HIS A 243 -13.65 11.41 -0.89
N LEU A 244 -14.14 10.39 -1.59
CA LEU A 244 -13.37 9.73 -2.63
C LEU A 244 -13.45 10.57 -3.90
N ARG A 245 -12.31 10.95 -4.45
CA ARG A 245 -12.17 11.73 -5.67
C ARG A 245 -11.28 11.02 -6.68
N ALA A 246 -11.50 11.30 -7.97
CA ALA A 246 -10.60 10.94 -9.05
C ALA A 246 -9.99 12.21 -9.65
N GLN A 247 -8.67 12.30 -9.65
CA GLN A 247 -7.95 13.22 -10.51
C GLN A 247 -7.86 12.58 -11.89
N LEU A 248 -8.30 13.29 -12.94
CA LEU A 248 -8.33 12.79 -14.30
C LEU A 248 -7.04 13.16 -15.03
N ALA A 249 -6.41 12.17 -15.67
CA ALA A 249 -5.22 12.39 -16.48
C ALA A 249 -5.53 13.20 -17.73
N ALA A 250 -4.62 14.09 -18.12
CA ALA A 250 -4.52 14.62 -19.47
C ALA A 250 -3.69 13.64 -20.36
N ALA A 251 -3.68 13.88 -21.66
CA ALA A 251 -3.06 12.98 -22.62
C ALA A 251 -1.51 12.84 -22.44
N ASP A 252 -0.88 13.82 -21.84
CA ASP A 252 0.57 13.89 -21.57
C ASP A 252 0.96 13.47 -20.14
N ASP A 253 -0.01 13.11 -19.29
CA ASP A 253 0.28 12.66 -17.94
C ASP A 253 0.76 11.20 -17.93
N SER A 254 1.83 10.93 -17.20
CA SER A 254 2.35 9.57 -17.03
C SER A 254 1.41 8.72 -16.19
N THR A 255 0.98 7.58 -16.73
CA THR A 255 0.23 6.54 -16.01
C THR A 255 1.14 5.42 -15.51
N LYS A 256 2.41 5.42 -15.97
CA LYS A 256 3.40 4.37 -15.72
C LYS A 256 4.36 4.70 -14.57
N ASP A 257 4.71 5.97 -14.41
CA ASP A 257 5.70 6.41 -13.42
C ASP A 257 4.99 7.04 -12.21
N PRO A 258 4.95 6.34 -11.07
CA PRO A 258 4.28 6.83 -9.87
C PRO A 258 5.08 7.91 -9.11
N THR A 259 6.32 8.21 -9.51
CA THR A 259 7.11 9.31 -8.93
C THR A 259 6.72 10.67 -9.48
N ILE A 260 6.00 10.69 -10.60
CA ILE A 260 5.53 11.92 -11.26
C ILE A 260 4.14 12.26 -10.76
N ALA A 261 4.04 13.27 -9.90
CA ALA A 261 2.75 13.84 -9.52
C ALA A 261 2.09 14.50 -10.73
N TRP A 262 0.80 14.26 -10.94
CA TRP A 262 0.06 15.00 -11.96
C TRP A 262 -0.17 16.45 -11.52
N PRO A 263 -0.22 17.41 -12.45
CA PRO A 263 -0.45 18.80 -12.12
C PRO A 263 -1.72 19.03 -11.28
N ASN A 264 -1.67 19.98 -10.35
CA ASN A 264 -2.76 20.25 -9.43
C ASN A 264 -3.99 20.88 -10.11
N ASP A 265 -3.86 21.39 -11.34
CA ASP A 265 -4.94 21.98 -12.16
C ASP A 265 -5.69 20.92 -12.98
N ARG A 266 -5.32 19.65 -12.90
CA ARG A 266 -6.09 18.57 -13.53
C ARG A 266 -7.48 18.49 -12.92
N LYS A 267 -8.46 18.15 -13.78
CA LYS A 267 -9.85 17.99 -13.35
C LYS A 267 -9.95 16.93 -12.26
N VAL A 268 -10.61 17.28 -11.17
CA VAL A 268 -10.94 16.37 -10.07
C VAL A 268 -12.45 16.17 -10.05
N VAL A 269 -12.90 14.93 -9.97
CA VAL A 269 -14.31 14.54 -9.91
C VAL A 269 -14.57 13.82 -8.60
N GLU A 270 -15.64 14.21 -7.91
CA GLU A 270 -16.14 13.49 -6.74
C GLU A 270 -16.71 12.14 -7.17
N LEU A 271 -16.19 11.05 -6.61
CA LEU A 271 -16.67 9.68 -6.87
C LEU A 271 -17.68 9.21 -5.83
N GLY A 272 -17.71 9.83 -4.67
CA GLY A 272 -18.63 9.48 -3.59
C GLY A 272 -18.04 9.66 -2.21
N VAL A 273 -18.80 9.19 -1.23
CA VAL A 273 -18.50 9.38 0.19
C VAL A 273 -18.34 8.02 0.88
N LEU A 274 -17.23 7.84 1.57
CA LEU A 274 -16.99 6.75 2.49
C LEU A 274 -17.37 7.22 3.90
N THR A 275 -18.33 6.57 4.51
CA THR A 275 -18.74 6.81 5.90
C THR A 275 -18.29 5.64 6.75
N ILE A 276 -17.45 5.90 7.74
CA ILE A 276 -16.97 4.94 8.74
C ILE A 276 -17.74 5.20 10.02
N ASP A 277 -18.47 4.21 10.50
CA ASP A 277 -19.39 4.35 11.64
C ASP A 277 -19.20 3.30 12.73
N LYS A 278 -18.31 2.31 12.51
CA LYS A 278 -18.16 1.20 13.43
C LYS A 278 -16.72 0.80 13.67
N ALA A 279 -16.30 0.81 14.94
CA ALA A 279 -15.06 0.19 15.36
C ALA A 279 -15.22 -1.35 15.39
N VAL A 280 -14.19 -2.07 14.92
CA VAL A 280 -14.19 -3.53 14.93
C VAL A 280 -13.59 -4.05 16.24
N PRO A 281 -14.35 -4.78 17.06
CA PRO A 281 -13.79 -5.43 18.23
C PRO A 281 -12.67 -6.41 17.85
N ASN A 282 -11.62 -6.48 18.66
CA ASN A 282 -10.47 -7.35 18.40
C ASN A 282 -9.83 -7.12 17.02
N SER A 283 -9.73 -5.85 16.60
CA SER A 283 -9.18 -5.42 15.31
C SER A 283 -7.86 -6.15 14.97
N ALA A 284 -6.96 -6.32 15.93
CA ALA A 284 -5.68 -7.01 15.78
C ALA A 284 -5.83 -8.47 15.29
N GLU A 285 -6.88 -9.19 15.73
CA GLU A 285 -7.14 -10.56 15.26
C GLU A 285 -7.84 -10.57 13.89
N VAL A 286 -8.71 -9.61 13.64
CA VAL A 286 -9.40 -9.48 12.35
C VAL A 286 -8.42 -9.14 11.24
N GLU A 287 -7.50 -8.21 11.48
CA GLU A 287 -6.54 -7.75 10.46
C GLU A 287 -5.54 -8.85 10.02
N LYS A 288 -5.27 -9.85 10.86
CA LYS A 288 -4.42 -10.99 10.48
C LYS A 288 -4.97 -11.75 9.26
N LYS A 289 -6.31 -11.83 9.16
CA LYS A 289 -7.02 -12.55 8.10
C LYS A 289 -7.31 -11.69 6.86
N LEU A 290 -7.06 -10.39 6.93
CA LEU A 290 -7.35 -9.48 5.82
C LEU A 290 -6.16 -9.39 4.87
N LEU A 291 -6.44 -9.61 3.59
CA LEU A 291 -5.56 -9.32 2.48
C LEU A 291 -6.23 -8.26 1.62
N PHE A 292 -5.51 -7.20 1.30
CA PHE A 292 -5.92 -6.16 0.37
C PHE A 292 -4.96 -6.18 -0.81
N LEU A 293 -5.49 -6.21 -2.03
CA LEU A 293 -4.70 -6.28 -3.26
C LEU A 293 -5.06 -5.11 -4.18
N PRO A 294 -4.12 -4.23 -4.55
CA PRO A 294 -4.42 -3.09 -5.41
C PRO A 294 -4.94 -3.50 -6.81
N GLY A 295 -4.62 -4.70 -7.29
CA GLY A 295 -5.14 -5.26 -8.55
C GLY A 295 -6.42 -6.08 -8.38
N GLN A 296 -7.03 -6.17 -7.20
CA GLN A 296 -8.35 -6.78 -7.03
C GLN A 296 -9.43 -5.79 -7.46
N LEU A 297 -9.65 -5.73 -8.77
CA LEU A 297 -10.52 -4.77 -9.43
C LEU A 297 -11.86 -5.39 -9.81
N THR A 298 -12.85 -4.54 -10.09
CA THR A 298 -14.16 -4.90 -10.64
C THR A 298 -14.30 -4.39 -12.07
N ASP A 299 -15.21 -4.98 -12.87
CA ASP A 299 -15.46 -4.51 -14.23
C ASP A 299 -15.72 -3.01 -14.27
N GLY A 300 -15.12 -2.31 -15.23
CA GLY A 300 -15.15 -0.85 -15.35
C GLY A 300 -13.99 -0.13 -14.65
N ILE A 301 -13.12 -0.86 -13.94
CA ILE A 301 -11.84 -0.37 -13.42
C ILE A 301 -10.76 -1.34 -13.89
N GLU A 302 -9.74 -0.84 -14.58
CA GLU A 302 -8.63 -1.61 -15.11
C GLU A 302 -7.30 -1.08 -14.59
N GLU A 303 -6.28 -1.92 -14.59
CA GLU A 303 -4.91 -1.50 -14.30
C GLU A 303 -4.39 -0.57 -15.40
N SER A 304 -3.54 0.36 -15.03
CA SER A 304 -2.74 1.11 -16.00
C SER A 304 -1.51 0.31 -16.42
N ASP A 305 -0.57 0.95 -17.10
CA ASP A 305 0.73 0.38 -17.45
C ASP A 305 1.80 0.55 -16.34
N ASP A 306 1.39 0.89 -15.12
CA ASP A 306 2.25 0.97 -13.95
C ASP A 306 2.64 -0.44 -13.45
N PRO A 307 3.91 -0.86 -13.61
CA PRO A 307 4.34 -2.21 -13.23
C PRO A 307 4.29 -2.47 -11.72
N LEU A 308 4.20 -1.42 -10.90
CA LEU A 308 4.14 -1.58 -9.45
C LEU A 308 2.81 -2.20 -8.98
N ILE A 309 1.74 -2.19 -9.77
CA ILE A 309 0.45 -2.78 -9.37
C ILE A 309 0.63 -4.29 -9.17
N ASP A 310 1.17 -4.99 -10.18
CA ASP A 310 1.44 -6.44 -10.14
C ASP A 310 2.45 -6.80 -9.06
N ILE A 311 3.56 -6.06 -8.99
CA ILE A 311 4.61 -6.27 -7.98
C ILE A 311 4.03 -6.14 -6.55
N ARG A 312 3.17 -5.15 -6.32
CA ARG A 312 2.47 -4.97 -5.04
C ARG A 312 1.54 -6.15 -4.73
N ASN A 313 0.78 -6.63 -5.72
CA ASN A 313 -0.09 -7.80 -5.56
C ASN A 313 0.72 -9.03 -5.09
N GLY A 314 1.82 -9.34 -5.76
CA GLY A 314 2.70 -10.45 -5.41
C GLY A 314 3.35 -10.31 -4.03
N ALA A 315 3.91 -9.13 -3.73
CA ALA A 315 4.55 -8.86 -2.43
C ALA A 315 3.55 -8.93 -1.26
N TYR A 316 2.32 -8.43 -1.45
CA TYR A 316 1.28 -8.46 -0.41
C TYR A 316 0.77 -9.89 -0.17
N ALA A 317 0.56 -10.67 -1.23
CA ALA A 317 0.19 -12.09 -1.13
C ALA A 317 1.28 -12.91 -0.41
N LEU A 318 2.55 -12.68 -0.75
CA LEU A 318 3.69 -13.32 -0.09
C LEU A 318 3.78 -12.93 1.40
N SER A 319 3.67 -11.64 1.72
CA SER A 319 3.65 -11.16 3.11
C SER A 319 2.46 -11.75 3.89
N PHE A 320 1.29 -11.95 3.22
CA PHE A 320 0.13 -12.59 3.82
C PHE A 320 0.41 -14.06 4.13
N SER A 321 0.97 -14.83 3.21
CA SER A 321 1.28 -16.24 3.41
C SER A 321 2.31 -16.44 4.53
N ARG A 322 3.32 -15.57 4.61
CA ARG A 322 4.38 -15.67 5.65
C ARG A 322 3.88 -15.37 7.07
N ARG A 323 2.86 -14.52 7.23
CA ARG A 323 2.28 -14.23 8.56
C ARG A 323 1.16 -15.17 8.99
N ASN A 324 0.65 -15.99 8.05
CA ASN A 324 -0.39 -17.00 8.27
C ASN A 324 0.10 -18.35 7.73
N PRO A 325 1.16 -18.96 8.32
CA PRO A 325 1.76 -20.20 7.84
C PRO A 325 0.85 -21.41 8.01
#